data_9723574346a80ae8ab7d9526ef95893f
#
_entry.id   9723574346a80ae8ab7d9526ef95893f
#
_cell.length_a   1.000
_cell.length_b   1.000
_cell.length_c   1.000
_cell.angle_alpha   90.00
_cell.angle_beta   90.00
_cell.angle_gamma   90.00
#
_symmetry.space_group_name_H-M   'P 1'
#
loop_
_entity.id
_entity.type
_entity.pdbx_description
1 polymer ?
#
loop_
_entity_poly.entity_id
_entity_poly.type
_entity_poly.pdbx_seq_one_letter_code
_entity_poly.pdbx_strand_id
1 'polypeptide(L)'
;ERTVLLAPSWGESAILKKYGGRIIDTLLATGYHIIIRPHPQSFRSEQDMMAKLMRAYPDSPQLEWNRDADNYDVLRRSDILISDFSGVIFDFSLVYDKPVIYTDTDFDDAPYDAWWLDTPYWTFDVLPRIGQKLTEENMPRLRELIDACLRDPRYQAGLSLIHI
;
A
#
# COMPACT_ATOMS: atom_id res chain seq x y z
N GLU A 1 4.30 -17.39 8.48
CA GLU A 1 3.11 -16.87 7.81
C GLU A 1 3.39 -15.48 7.27
N ARG A 2 3.08 -15.23 5.99
CA ARG A 2 3.31 -13.94 5.33
C ARG A 2 2.22 -12.96 5.69
N THR A 3 2.60 -11.71 5.93
CA THR A 3 1.68 -10.61 6.23
C THR A 3 1.80 -9.52 5.18
N VAL A 4 0.67 -9.17 4.56
CA VAL A 4 0.56 -8.12 3.55
C VAL A 4 -0.18 -6.94 4.15
N LEU A 5 0.43 -5.76 4.10
CA LEU A 5 -0.19 -4.51 4.56
C LEU A 5 -0.71 -3.73 3.35
N LEU A 6 -2.01 -3.46 3.36
CA LEU A 6 -2.63 -2.52 2.43
C LEU A 6 -2.86 -1.20 3.15
N ALA A 7 -2.10 -0.18 2.78
CA ALA A 7 -2.18 1.16 3.39
C ALA A 7 -2.49 2.21 2.32
N PRO A 8 -3.78 2.36 1.95
CA PRO A 8 -4.18 3.29 0.91
C PRO A 8 -4.22 4.73 1.41
N SER A 9 -4.13 5.67 0.48
CA SER A 9 -4.53 7.05 0.70
C SER A 9 -6.06 7.17 0.64
N TRP A 10 -6.58 8.38 0.52
CA TRP A 10 -8.01 8.65 0.39
C TRP A 10 -8.26 9.50 -0.86
N GLY A 11 -9.51 9.56 -1.30
CA GLY A 11 -9.90 10.33 -2.48
C GLY A 11 -10.20 9.45 -3.70
N GLU A 12 -10.55 10.08 -4.80
CA GLU A 12 -11.05 9.40 -6.01
C GLU A 12 -10.05 8.46 -6.66
N SER A 13 -8.76 8.79 -6.60
CA SER A 13 -7.69 7.96 -7.17
C SER A 13 -7.10 6.93 -6.21
N ALA A 14 -7.57 6.90 -4.97
CA ALA A 14 -7.06 5.97 -3.95
C ALA A 14 -7.45 4.52 -4.25
N ILE A 15 -6.62 3.59 -3.76
CA ILE A 15 -6.78 2.15 -4.01
C ILE A 15 -8.18 1.64 -3.67
N LEU A 16 -8.69 1.98 -2.48
CA LEU A 16 -10.00 1.48 -2.05
C LEU A 16 -11.14 2.09 -2.85
N LYS A 17 -11.00 3.31 -3.32
CA LYS A 17 -12.00 3.94 -4.19
C LYS A 17 -11.98 3.34 -5.59
N LYS A 18 -10.77 3.11 -6.11
CA LYS A 18 -10.58 2.58 -7.47
C LYS A 18 -10.92 1.11 -7.59
N TYR A 19 -10.44 0.28 -6.67
CA TYR A 19 -10.59 -1.18 -6.76
C TYR A 19 -11.68 -1.74 -5.84
N GLY A 20 -11.95 -1.06 -4.72
CA GLY A 20 -12.98 -1.50 -3.78
C GLY A 20 -12.77 -2.92 -3.28
N GLY A 21 -13.86 -3.68 -3.27
CA GLY A 21 -13.82 -5.09 -2.83
C GLY A 21 -12.97 -6.01 -3.69
N ARG A 22 -12.70 -5.65 -4.94
CA ARG A 22 -11.89 -6.50 -5.83
C ARG A 22 -10.49 -6.75 -5.29
N ILE A 23 -9.83 -5.70 -4.76
CA ILE A 23 -8.48 -5.88 -4.21
C ILE A 23 -8.52 -6.69 -2.92
N ILE A 24 -9.55 -6.51 -2.09
CA ILE A 24 -9.69 -7.27 -0.84
C ILE A 24 -9.93 -8.75 -1.16
N ASP A 25 -10.83 -9.07 -2.09
CA ASP A 25 -11.06 -10.44 -2.54
C ASP A 25 -9.77 -11.08 -3.05
N THR A 26 -9.03 -10.35 -3.87
CA THR A 26 -7.78 -10.85 -4.46
C THR A 26 -6.71 -11.08 -3.38
N LEU A 27 -6.60 -10.20 -2.41
CA LEU A 27 -5.68 -10.36 -1.28
C LEU A 27 -6.07 -11.56 -0.40
N LEU A 28 -7.35 -11.72 -0.07
CA LEU A 28 -7.81 -12.85 0.72
C LEU A 28 -7.56 -14.17 0.00
N ALA A 29 -7.70 -14.19 -1.32
CA ALA A 29 -7.43 -15.38 -2.14
C ALA A 29 -5.96 -15.81 -2.11
N THR A 30 -5.02 -14.95 -1.69
CA THR A 30 -3.61 -15.32 -1.54
C THR A 30 -3.37 -16.31 -0.41
N GLY A 31 -4.25 -16.37 0.57
CA GLY A 31 -4.05 -17.15 1.78
C GLY A 31 -3.13 -16.50 2.81
N TYR A 32 -2.57 -15.33 2.51
CA TYR A 32 -1.72 -14.59 3.44
C TYR A 32 -2.55 -13.85 4.49
N HIS A 33 -1.92 -13.49 5.59
CA HIS A 33 -2.53 -12.59 6.58
C HIS A 33 -2.56 -11.17 6.00
N ILE A 34 -3.72 -10.54 6.02
CA ILE A 34 -3.94 -9.23 5.42
C ILE A 34 -4.26 -8.21 6.51
N ILE A 35 -3.51 -7.11 6.51
CA ILE A 35 -3.82 -5.95 7.34
C ILE A 35 -4.23 -4.81 6.41
N ILE A 36 -5.40 -4.24 6.63
CA ILE A 36 -5.84 -3.03 5.92
C ILE A 36 -5.81 -1.87 6.90
N ARG A 37 -5.01 -0.87 6.59
CA ARG A 37 -4.92 0.36 7.37
C ARG A 37 -5.40 1.55 6.54
N PRO A 38 -6.70 1.88 6.58
CA PRO A 38 -7.23 3.01 5.85
C PRO A 38 -6.65 4.33 6.35
N HIS A 39 -6.54 5.29 5.45
CA HIS A 39 -6.17 6.65 5.83
C HIS A 39 -7.25 7.22 6.77
N PRO A 40 -6.88 7.94 7.85
CA PRO A 40 -7.86 8.51 8.78
C PRO A 40 -8.93 9.37 8.10
N GLN A 41 -8.57 10.05 7.01
CA GLN A 41 -9.50 10.89 6.26
C GLN A 41 -10.61 10.09 5.57
N SER A 42 -10.37 8.82 5.24
CA SER A 42 -11.41 7.94 4.68
C SER A 42 -12.59 7.78 5.63
N PHE A 43 -12.35 7.72 6.93
CA PHE A 43 -13.41 7.60 7.93
C PHE A 43 -14.23 8.89 8.11
N ARG A 44 -13.73 10.02 7.60
CA ARG A 44 -14.41 11.30 7.64
C ARG A 44 -15.11 11.63 6.34
N SER A 45 -14.41 11.46 5.22
CA SER A 45 -14.87 11.89 3.90
C SER A 45 -15.52 10.78 3.08
N GLU A 46 -15.30 9.51 3.45
CA GLU A 46 -15.74 8.34 2.69
C GLU A 46 -16.45 7.32 3.60
N GLN A 47 -17.26 7.81 4.53
CA GLN A 47 -17.91 7.01 5.58
C GLN A 47 -18.75 5.87 5.02
N ASP A 48 -19.56 6.13 3.98
CA ASP A 48 -20.44 5.11 3.40
C ASP A 48 -19.64 4.00 2.73
N MET A 49 -18.59 4.35 2.00
CA MET A 49 -17.69 3.38 1.38
C MET A 49 -17.01 2.52 2.44
N MET A 50 -16.46 3.14 3.49
CA MET A 50 -15.78 2.43 4.56
C MET A 50 -16.71 1.50 5.33
N ALA A 51 -17.91 1.97 5.67
CA ALA A 51 -18.91 1.15 6.35
C ALA A 51 -19.31 -0.06 5.51
N LYS A 52 -19.49 0.14 4.22
CA LYS A 52 -19.84 -0.93 3.27
C LYS A 52 -18.72 -1.97 3.17
N LEU A 53 -17.49 -1.53 3.01
CA LEU A 53 -16.34 -2.44 2.89
C LEU A 53 -16.10 -3.22 4.19
N MET A 54 -16.13 -2.56 5.33
CA MET A 54 -15.91 -3.22 6.62
C MET A 54 -17.04 -4.19 6.98
N ARG A 55 -18.25 -3.93 6.51
CA ARG A 55 -19.39 -4.85 6.68
C ARG A 55 -19.25 -6.08 5.78
N ALA A 56 -18.84 -5.86 4.52
CA ALA A 56 -18.64 -6.95 3.56
C ALA A 56 -17.42 -7.82 3.92
N TYR A 57 -16.41 -7.25 4.55
CA TYR A 57 -15.16 -7.91 4.90
C TYR A 57 -14.84 -7.67 6.38
N PRO A 58 -15.57 -8.32 7.31
CA PRO A 58 -15.30 -8.12 8.74
C PRO A 58 -13.95 -8.69 9.14
N ASP A 59 -13.44 -8.23 10.29
CA ASP A 59 -12.24 -8.81 10.88
C ASP A 59 -12.37 -10.33 11.02
N SER A 60 -11.27 -11.02 10.76
CA SER A 60 -11.21 -12.49 10.81
C SER A 60 -9.78 -12.91 11.19
N PRO A 61 -9.50 -14.21 11.40
CA PRO A 61 -8.12 -14.66 11.59
C PRO A 61 -7.17 -14.33 10.45
N GLN A 62 -7.70 -14.08 9.25
CA GLN A 62 -6.91 -13.72 8.08
C GLN A 62 -6.87 -12.21 7.83
N LEU A 63 -7.86 -11.43 8.27
CA LEU A 63 -8.03 -10.02 7.95
C LEU A 63 -8.12 -9.15 9.19
N GLU A 64 -7.25 -8.16 9.30
CA GLU A 64 -7.27 -7.14 10.33
C GLU A 64 -7.51 -5.77 9.72
N TRP A 65 -8.51 -5.04 10.19
CA TRP A 65 -8.68 -3.61 9.94
C TRP A 65 -7.95 -2.84 11.03
N ASN A 66 -6.88 -2.13 10.67
CA ASN A 66 -6.04 -1.43 11.65
C ASN A 66 -6.39 0.06 11.70
N ARG A 67 -6.61 0.57 12.91
CA ARG A 67 -6.97 1.98 13.17
C ARG A 67 -6.12 2.58 14.28
N ASP A 68 -4.93 2.01 14.54
CA ASP A 68 -4.03 2.53 15.56
C ASP A 68 -3.62 3.98 15.27
N ALA A 69 -3.27 4.73 16.30
CA ALA A 69 -2.88 6.13 16.18
C ALA A 69 -1.61 6.29 15.34
N ASP A 70 -0.66 5.35 15.44
CA ASP A 70 0.53 5.31 14.61
C ASP A 70 0.61 4.02 13.80
N ASN A 71 1.56 3.97 12.87
CA ASN A 71 1.71 2.83 11.97
C ASN A 71 2.92 1.93 12.29
N TYR A 72 3.64 2.17 13.39
CA TYR A 72 4.88 1.43 13.68
C TYR A 72 4.68 -0.06 13.80
N ASP A 73 3.65 -0.47 14.53
CA ASP A 73 3.40 -1.89 14.75
C ASP A 73 3.06 -2.63 13.46
N VAL A 74 2.18 -2.07 12.62
CA VAL A 74 1.78 -2.71 11.37
C VAL A 74 2.93 -2.74 10.36
N LEU A 75 3.77 -1.72 10.31
CA LEU A 75 4.95 -1.71 9.45
C LEU A 75 5.94 -2.79 9.87
N ARG A 76 6.16 -2.92 11.18
CA ARG A 76 7.06 -3.93 11.74
C ARG A 76 6.59 -5.35 11.47
N ARG A 77 5.28 -5.61 11.62
CA ARG A 77 4.68 -6.94 11.46
C ARG A 77 4.53 -7.39 10.01
N SER A 78 4.57 -6.45 9.06
CA SER A 78 4.27 -6.75 7.66
C SER A 78 5.51 -7.11 6.88
N ASP A 79 5.37 -8.04 5.93
CA ASP A 79 6.45 -8.48 5.05
C ASP A 79 6.50 -7.68 3.75
N ILE A 80 5.36 -7.17 3.31
CA ILE A 80 5.24 -6.37 2.09
C ILE A 80 4.13 -5.33 2.27
N LEU A 81 4.32 -4.16 1.64
CA LEU A 81 3.35 -3.06 1.64
C LEU A 81 2.75 -2.89 0.25
N ILE A 82 1.44 -2.69 0.19
CA ILE A 82 0.75 -2.22 -1.00
C ILE A 82 0.17 -0.84 -0.67
N SER A 83 0.57 0.18 -1.42
CA SER A 83 0.13 1.54 -1.13
C SER A 83 0.16 2.43 -2.37
N ASP A 84 -0.59 3.51 -2.31
CA ASP A 84 -0.58 4.62 -3.24
C ASP A 84 -0.12 5.92 -2.55
N PHE A 85 0.40 5.83 -1.33
CA PHE A 85 0.80 6.99 -0.53
C PHE A 85 2.31 7.00 -0.31
N SER A 86 3.00 8.01 -0.85
CA SER A 86 4.46 8.09 -0.87
C SER A 86 5.11 8.07 0.52
N GLY A 87 4.52 8.75 1.50
CA GLY A 87 5.09 8.81 2.86
C GLY A 87 5.29 7.44 3.48
N VAL A 88 4.24 6.62 3.50
CA VAL A 88 4.33 5.28 4.09
C VAL A 88 5.19 4.33 3.25
N ILE A 89 5.20 4.52 1.92
CA ILE A 89 6.05 3.73 1.01
C ILE A 89 7.53 3.91 1.37
N PHE A 90 7.98 5.16 1.52
CA PHE A 90 9.38 5.42 1.85
C PHE A 90 9.72 5.03 3.28
N ASP A 91 8.83 5.24 4.24
CA ASP A 91 9.04 4.77 5.61
C ASP A 91 9.24 3.25 5.64
N PHE A 92 8.40 2.51 4.94
CA PHE A 92 8.48 1.05 4.90
C PHE A 92 9.74 0.56 4.20
N SER A 93 10.05 1.12 3.04
CA SER A 93 11.19 0.69 2.25
C SER A 93 12.53 1.08 2.87
N LEU A 94 12.66 2.31 3.35
CA LEU A 94 13.94 2.85 3.82
C LEU A 94 14.26 2.45 5.27
N VAL A 95 13.25 2.35 6.12
CA VAL A 95 13.44 2.02 7.54
C VAL A 95 13.46 0.51 7.77
N TYR A 96 12.60 -0.24 7.07
CA TYR A 96 12.43 -1.67 7.31
C TYR A 96 13.05 -2.56 6.24
N ASP A 97 13.60 -1.99 5.17
CA ASP A 97 14.24 -2.73 4.06
C ASP A 97 13.34 -3.81 3.45
N LYS A 98 12.05 -3.50 3.30
CA LYS A 98 11.06 -4.45 2.80
C LYS A 98 10.47 -4.00 1.48
N PRO A 99 10.02 -4.94 0.62
CA PRO A 99 9.48 -4.60 -0.69
C PRO A 99 8.12 -3.91 -0.63
N VAL A 100 7.83 -3.13 -1.67
CA VAL A 100 6.59 -2.37 -1.83
C VAL A 100 5.95 -2.70 -3.17
N ILE A 101 4.64 -2.75 -3.19
CA ILE A 101 3.84 -2.71 -4.41
C ILE A 101 3.11 -1.36 -4.40
N TYR A 102 3.34 -0.55 -5.41
CA TYR A 102 2.74 0.78 -5.53
C TYR A 102 1.75 0.81 -6.70
N THR A 103 0.72 1.65 -6.60
CA THR A 103 -0.25 1.76 -7.68
C THR A 103 0.14 2.83 -8.68
N ASP A 104 -0.36 2.65 -9.92
CA ASP A 104 -0.28 3.63 -11.00
C ASP A 104 -1.41 4.65 -10.85
N THR A 105 -1.59 5.15 -9.66
CA THR A 105 -2.47 6.28 -9.49
C THR A 105 -1.70 7.51 -9.91
N ASP A 106 -2.30 8.31 -10.78
CA ASP A 106 -1.85 9.67 -10.97
C ASP A 106 -1.87 10.30 -9.58
N PHE A 107 -0.67 10.48 -9.02
CA PHE A 107 -0.56 11.19 -7.76
C PHE A 107 -1.14 12.58 -7.98
N ASP A 108 -2.40 12.75 -7.63
CA ASP A 108 -3.03 14.05 -7.64
C ASP A 108 -2.42 14.84 -6.48
N ASP A 109 -1.40 15.63 -6.80
CA ASP A 109 -0.73 16.48 -5.82
C ASP A 109 -1.64 17.61 -5.30
N ALA A 110 -2.76 17.85 -5.97
CA ALA A 110 -3.67 18.92 -5.62
C ALA A 110 -4.19 18.86 -4.16
N PRO A 111 -4.51 17.69 -3.57
CA PRO A 111 -4.93 17.63 -2.17
C PRO A 111 -3.84 17.93 -1.16
N TYR A 112 -2.58 17.93 -1.55
CA TYR A 112 -1.44 18.02 -0.62
C TYR A 112 -0.75 19.39 -0.62
N ASP A 113 -1.25 20.37 -1.35
CA ASP A 113 -0.66 21.72 -1.48
C ASP A 113 0.85 21.71 -1.82
N ALA A 114 1.31 20.61 -2.43
CA ALA A 114 2.74 20.39 -2.73
C ALA A 114 3.09 20.65 -4.19
N TRP A 115 2.16 21.16 -4.98
CA TRP A 115 2.32 21.39 -6.41
C TRP A 115 3.45 22.39 -6.76
N TRP A 116 3.87 23.18 -5.78
CA TRP A 116 4.95 24.18 -5.92
C TRP A 116 6.32 23.64 -5.52
N LEU A 117 6.41 22.42 -5.01
CA LEU A 117 7.69 21.78 -4.69
C LEU A 117 8.19 21.04 -5.93
N ASP A 118 9.35 21.46 -6.44
CA ASP A 118 10.06 20.78 -7.54
C ASP A 118 10.60 19.38 -7.15
N THR A 119 10.25 18.92 -5.97
CA THR A 119 10.77 17.70 -5.36
C THR A 119 9.98 16.40 -5.64
N PRO A 120 8.75 16.40 -6.19
CA PRO A 120 8.03 15.13 -6.35
C PRO A 120 8.59 14.20 -7.42
N TYR A 121 9.36 14.71 -8.35
CA TYR A 121 9.77 13.91 -9.53
C TYR A 121 10.78 12.80 -9.22
N TRP A 122 11.67 13.00 -8.25
CA TRP A 122 12.62 11.96 -7.88
C TRP A 122 11.95 10.74 -7.22
N THR A 123 10.79 10.92 -6.59
CA THR A 123 10.05 9.82 -5.96
C THR A 123 9.58 8.80 -7.00
N PHE A 124 9.19 9.27 -8.20
CA PHE A 124 8.78 8.39 -9.28
C PHE A 124 9.93 7.58 -9.86
N ASP A 125 11.16 8.15 -9.86
CA ASP A 125 12.34 7.45 -10.33
C ASP A 125 12.80 6.37 -9.36
N VAL A 126 12.53 6.54 -8.06
CA VAL A 126 12.93 5.60 -7.02
C VAL A 126 11.96 4.43 -6.89
N LEU A 127 10.67 4.64 -7.12
CA LEU A 127 9.64 3.60 -6.93
C LEU A 127 9.96 2.28 -7.63
N PRO A 128 10.39 2.24 -8.92
CA PRO A 128 10.73 0.97 -9.57
C PRO A 128 11.91 0.23 -8.93
N ARG A 129 12.73 0.93 -8.14
CA ARG A 129 13.89 0.34 -7.46
C ARG A 129 13.52 -0.32 -6.13
N ILE A 130 12.39 0.06 -5.52
CA ILE A 130 11.98 -0.44 -4.21
C ILE A 130 10.82 -1.43 -4.29
N GLY A 131 10.21 -1.58 -5.46
CA GLY A 131 9.07 -2.47 -5.62
C GLY A 131 8.56 -2.54 -7.05
N GLN A 132 7.38 -3.11 -7.19
CA GLN A 132 6.69 -3.27 -8.46
C GLN A 132 5.37 -2.51 -8.47
N LYS A 133 4.94 -2.17 -9.68
CA LYS A 133 3.73 -1.40 -9.93
C LYS A 133 2.52 -2.32 -10.04
N LEU A 134 1.46 -1.99 -9.29
CA LEU A 134 0.16 -2.65 -9.42
C LEU A 134 -0.66 -1.95 -10.50
N THR A 135 -1.17 -2.74 -11.45
CA THR A 135 -2.01 -2.27 -12.55
C THR A 135 -3.31 -3.07 -12.60
N GLU A 136 -4.28 -2.58 -13.36
CA GLU A 136 -5.50 -3.35 -13.64
C GLU A 136 -5.19 -4.71 -14.27
N GLU A 137 -4.15 -4.78 -15.09
CA GLU A 137 -3.78 -6.01 -15.80
C GLU A 137 -3.18 -7.06 -14.88
N ASN A 138 -2.33 -6.66 -13.92
CA ASN A 138 -1.65 -7.61 -13.04
C ASN A 138 -2.36 -7.85 -11.70
N MET A 139 -3.40 -7.07 -11.39
CA MET A 139 -4.15 -7.23 -10.14
C MET A 139 -4.73 -8.63 -9.94
N PRO A 140 -5.27 -9.33 -10.95
CA PRO A 140 -5.71 -10.72 -10.79
C PRO A 140 -4.60 -11.71 -10.44
N ARG A 141 -3.33 -11.36 -10.70
CA ARG A 141 -2.15 -12.16 -10.36
C ARG A 141 -1.37 -11.58 -9.18
N LEU A 142 -2.07 -10.95 -8.26
CA LEU A 142 -1.47 -10.24 -7.13
C LEU A 142 -0.60 -11.16 -6.26
N ARG A 143 -1.00 -12.42 -6.04
CA ARG A 143 -0.18 -13.39 -5.30
C ARG A 143 1.18 -13.59 -5.95
N GLU A 144 1.21 -13.77 -7.28
CA GLU A 144 2.45 -13.95 -8.02
C GLU A 144 3.34 -12.69 -7.92
N LEU A 145 2.72 -11.52 -7.99
CA LEU A 145 3.41 -10.24 -7.86
C LEU A 145 4.02 -10.08 -6.46
N ILE A 146 3.27 -10.41 -5.41
CA ILE A 146 3.75 -10.40 -4.02
C ILE A 146 4.93 -11.36 -3.86
N ASP A 147 4.80 -12.60 -4.32
CA ASP A 147 5.83 -13.61 -4.19
C ASP A 147 7.12 -13.21 -4.94
N ALA A 148 6.97 -12.63 -6.12
CA ALA A 148 8.10 -12.13 -6.90
C ALA A 148 8.85 -11.01 -6.16
N CYS A 149 8.12 -10.06 -5.57
CA CYS A 149 8.71 -8.98 -4.78
C CYS A 149 9.45 -9.50 -3.54
N LEU A 150 8.86 -10.49 -2.85
CA LEU A 150 9.45 -11.06 -1.63
C LEU A 150 10.72 -11.85 -1.91
N ARG A 151 10.86 -12.42 -3.11
CA ARG A 151 12.06 -13.19 -3.51
C ARG A 151 13.18 -12.32 -4.08
N ASP A 152 12.88 -11.10 -4.50
CA ASP A 152 13.86 -10.26 -5.20
C ASP A 152 14.75 -9.50 -4.19
N PRO A 153 16.07 -9.81 -4.13
CA PRO A 153 16.95 -9.16 -3.17
C PRO A 153 17.13 -7.66 -3.41
N ARG A 154 16.82 -7.16 -4.60
CA ARG A 154 16.93 -5.73 -4.91
C ARG A 154 16.00 -4.89 -4.03
N TYR A 155 14.86 -5.42 -3.65
CA TYR A 155 13.85 -4.71 -2.85
C TYR A 155 14.10 -4.79 -1.34
N GLN A 156 15.12 -5.55 -0.93
CA GLN A 156 15.49 -5.72 0.47
C GLN A 156 16.69 -4.86 0.88
N ALA A 157 17.17 -4.01 -0.02
CA ALA A 157 18.36 -3.19 0.17
C ALA A 157 18.02 -1.70 0.13
N GLY A 158 16.91 -1.31 0.76
CA GLY A 158 16.40 0.05 0.71
C GLY A 158 17.41 1.13 1.11
N LEU A 159 18.22 0.85 2.13
CA LEU A 159 19.24 1.79 2.59
C LEU A 159 20.34 2.04 1.56
N SER A 160 20.64 1.08 0.69
CA SER A 160 21.66 1.28 -0.34
C SER A 160 21.23 2.28 -1.41
N LEU A 161 19.94 2.57 -1.52
CA LEU A 161 19.42 3.53 -2.48
C LEU A 161 19.61 4.99 -2.05
N ILE A 162 19.86 5.23 -0.76
CA ILE A 162 20.06 6.57 -0.22
C ILE A 162 21.41 7.15 -0.68
N HIS A 163 22.35 6.29 -1.05
CA HIS A 163 23.71 6.67 -1.46
C HIS A 163 23.85 6.88 -2.98
N ILE A 164 22.77 6.80 -3.68
CA ILE A 164 22.72 7.09 -5.11
C ILE A 164 22.29 8.54 -5.32
#